data_d1ad77172eff8a70f476021322bc8067
#
_entry.id   d1ad77172eff8a70f476021322bc8067
#
_cell.length_a   1.000
_cell.length_b   1.000
_cell.length_c   1.000
_cell.angle_alpha   90.00
_cell.angle_beta   90.00
_cell.angle_gamma   90.00
#
_symmetry.space_group_name_H-M   'P 1'
#
loop_
_entity.id
_entity.type
_entity.pdbx_description
1 polymer ?
#
loop_
_entity_poly.entity_id
_entity_poly.type
_entity_poly.pdbx_seq_one_letter_code
_entity_poly.pdbx_strand_id
1 'polypeptide(L)'
;MRLGRTRRLSSKDFEQAIDRVIAGLEKRNKLISPEERRVVAYHESGHAIVGWELERTDPIVKVSIVPRGLSALGYAQHLPEERDLYSEDALKDRMTAALGGRMAEKIALGRGDHRGPERP
;
A
#
# COMPACT_ATOMS: atom_id res chain seq x y z
N MET A 1 36.64 10.60 -20.95
CA MET A 1 35.38 10.86 -20.26
C MET A 1 34.23 10.55 -21.20
N ARG A 2 33.54 9.43 -20.99
CA ARG A 2 32.35 9.13 -21.80
C ARG A 2 31.23 10.00 -21.26
N LEU A 3 30.80 10.98 -22.07
CA LEU A 3 29.53 11.66 -21.85
C LEU A 3 28.43 10.61 -21.93
N GLY A 4 27.81 10.30 -20.80
CA GLY A 4 26.73 9.34 -20.72
C GLY A 4 25.63 9.72 -21.72
N ARG A 5 25.07 8.72 -22.42
CA ARG A 5 23.91 8.93 -23.25
C ARG A 5 22.84 9.65 -22.44
N THR A 6 22.40 10.79 -22.94
CA THR A 6 21.25 11.51 -22.37
C THR A 6 20.03 10.63 -22.53
N ARG A 7 19.63 9.98 -21.45
CA ARG A 7 18.43 9.15 -21.44
C ARG A 7 17.23 10.05 -21.18
N ARG A 8 16.22 9.94 -22.02
CA ARG A 8 14.95 10.59 -21.74
C ARG A 8 14.28 9.93 -20.55
N LEU A 9 13.77 10.74 -19.63
CA LEU A 9 12.96 10.26 -18.53
C LEU A 9 11.57 9.85 -19.03
N SER A 10 11.13 8.68 -18.64
CA SER A 10 9.79 8.17 -18.92
C SER A 10 8.87 8.35 -17.71
N SER A 11 7.56 8.23 -17.91
CA SER A 11 6.60 8.20 -16.81
C SER A 11 6.94 7.11 -15.78
N LYS A 12 7.47 5.98 -16.24
CA LYS A 12 7.91 4.88 -15.37
C LYS A 12 9.07 5.28 -14.46
N ASP A 13 10.00 6.10 -14.94
CA ASP A 13 11.11 6.60 -14.14
C ASP A 13 10.60 7.52 -13.02
N PHE A 14 9.62 8.36 -13.31
CA PHE A 14 8.95 9.21 -12.30
C PHE A 14 8.18 8.40 -11.28
N GLU A 15 7.42 7.39 -11.71
CA GLU A 15 6.69 6.49 -10.80
C GLU A 15 7.65 5.78 -9.85
N GLN A 16 8.77 5.27 -10.35
CA GLN A 16 9.79 4.62 -9.52
C GLN A 16 10.43 5.60 -8.53
N ALA A 17 10.68 6.83 -8.94
CA ALA A 17 11.21 7.86 -8.06
C ALA A 17 10.23 8.23 -6.95
N ILE A 18 8.94 8.36 -7.27
CA ILE A 18 7.87 8.61 -6.30
C ILE A 18 7.77 7.46 -5.30
N ASP A 19 7.77 6.23 -5.77
CA ASP A 19 7.75 5.04 -4.92
C ASP A 19 8.93 5.03 -3.94
N ARG A 20 10.12 5.39 -4.42
CA ARG A 20 11.32 5.46 -3.59
C ARG A 20 11.24 6.53 -2.51
N VAL A 21 10.66 7.69 -2.83
CA VAL A 21 10.49 8.80 -1.88
C VAL A 21 9.43 8.47 -0.83
N ILE A 22 8.29 7.91 -1.23
CA ILE A 22 7.16 7.65 -0.34
C ILE A 22 7.40 6.41 0.52
N ALA A 23 7.82 5.30 -0.09
CA ALA A 23 7.90 4.00 0.57
C ALA A 23 9.33 3.57 0.94
N GLY A 24 10.35 4.33 0.54
CA GLY A 24 11.74 4.00 0.71
C GLY A 24 12.27 3.03 -0.34
N LEU A 25 13.50 2.54 -0.13
CA LEU A 25 14.15 1.62 -1.05
C LEU A 25 13.47 0.25 -1.04
N GLU A 26 13.33 -0.32 -2.23
CA GLU A 26 12.89 -1.70 -2.38
C GLU A 26 13.90 -2.67 -1.73
N LYS A 27 13.41 -3.52 -0.86
CA LYS A 27 14.22 -4.55 -0.21
C LYS A 27 14.20 -5.84 -1.03
N ARG A 28 15.13 -5.95 -1.97
CA ARG A 28 15.24 -7.12 -2.84
C ARG A 28 15.63 -8.40 -2.10
N ASN A 29 16.32 -8.26 -0.96
CA ASN A 29 16.85 -9.39 -0.19
C ASN A 29 15.93 -9.84 0.95
N LYS A 30 14.77 -9.22 1.13
CA LYS A 30 13.83 -9.66 2.13
C LYS A 30 13.10 -10.91 1.65
N LEU A 31 13.43 -12.04 2.24
CA LEU A 31 12.72 -13.28 2.00
C LEU A 31 11.37 -13.21 2.70
N ILE A 32 10.32 -13.15 1.90
CA ILE A 32 8.95 -13.30 2.36
C ILE A 32 8.49 -14.68 1.91
N SER A 33 7.96 -15.47 2.85
CA SER A 33 7.38 -16.77 2.52
C SER A 33 6.19 -16.62 1.58
N PRO A 34 5.85 -17.65 0.78
CA PRO A 34 4.64 -17.62 -0.06
C PRO A 34 3.37 -17.37 0.74
N GLU A 35 3.30 -17.86 1.97
CA GLU A 35 2.17 -17.64 2.88
C GLU A 35 2.06 -16.16 3.28
N GLU A 36 3.16 -15.55 3.69
CA GLU A 36 3.18 -14.11 4.01
C GLU A 36 2.84 -13.25 2.81
N ARG A 37 3.30 -13.59 1.61
CA ARG A 37 2.93 -12.89 0.38
C ARG A 37 1.43 -12.92 0.14
N ARG A 38 0.81 -14.07 0.39
CA ARG A 38 -0.63 -14.24 0.25
C ARG A 38 -1.38 -13.35 1.23
N VAL A 39 -0.97 -13.33 2.48
CA VAL A 39 -1.56 -12.48 3.51
C VAL A 39 -1.45 -11.00 3.15
N VAL A 40 -0.26 -10.56 2.76
CA VAL A 40 -0.02 -9.17 2.34
C VAL A 40 -0.85 -8.81 1.12
N ALA A 41 -0.95 -9.70 0.13
CA ALA A 41 -1.74 -9.48 -1.07
C ALA A 41 -3.23 -9.25 -0.74
N TYR A 42 -3.81 -10.06 0.12
CA TYR A 42 -5.19 -9.85 0.59
C TYR A 42 -5.34 -8.57 1.39
N HIS A 43 -4.40 -8.28 2.27
CA HIS A 43 -4.41 -7.08 3.10
C HIS A 43 -4.42 -5.80 2.24
N GLU A 44 -3.45 -5.67 1.35
CA GLU A 44 -3.34 -4.49 0.48
C GLU A 44 -4.50 -4.40 -0.53
N SER A 45 -4.95 -5.55 -1.04
CA SER A 45 -6.14 -5.58 -1.91
C SER A 45 -7.40 -5.15 -1.16
N GLY A 46 -7.51 -5.48 0.12
CA GLY A 46 -8.62 -5.04 0.96
C GLY A 46 -8.67 -3.52 1.11
N HIS A 47 -7.55 -2.88 1.38
CA HIS A 47 -7.44 -1.42 1.38
C HIS A 47 -7.84 -0.82 0.03
N ALA A 48 -7.35 -1.42 -1.05
CA ALA A 48 -7.63 -0.95 -2.39
C ALA A 48 -9.12 -1.05 -2.77
N ILE A 49 -9.75 -2.19 -2.52
CA ILE A 49 -11.16 -2.41 -2.86
C ILE A 49 -12.06 -1.48 -2.06
N VAL A 50 -11.87 -1.40 -0.76
CA VAL A 50 -12.69 -0.53 0.10
C VAL A 50 -12.49 0.93 -0.25
N GLY A 51 -11.25 1.36 -0.45
CA GLY A 51 -10.95 2.73 -0.86
C GLY A 51 -11.50 3.08 -2.25
N TRP A 52 -11.56 2.11 -3.17
CA TRP A 52 -12.15 2.29 -4.49
C TRP A 52 -13.67 2.49 -4.44
N GLU A 53 -14.35 1.72 -3.60
CA GLU A 53 -15.82 1.76 -3.48
C GLU A 53 -16.34 2.97 -2.69
N LEU A 54 -15.51 3.56 -1.83
CA LEU A 54 -15.91 4.71 -1.02
C LEU A 54 -15.62 6.03 -1.75
N GLU A 55 -16.62 6.92 -1.76
CA GLU A 55 -16.55 8.17 -2.52
C GLU A 55 -15.61 9.21 -1.90
N ARG A 56 -15.40 9.17 -0.58
CA ARG A 56 -14.71 10.22 0.19
C ARG A 56 -13.31 9.82 0.65
N THR A 57 -12.74 8.79 0.02
CA THR A 57 -11.34 8.40 0.23
C THR A 57 -10.45 8.97 -0.86
N ASP A 58 -9.16 9.09 -0.56
CA ASP A 58 -8.21 9.51 -1.57
C ASP A 58 -8.12 8.48 -2.71
N PRO A 59 -8.03 8.94 -3.97
CA PRO A 59 -7.90 8.03 -5.10
C PRO A 59 -6.70 7.09 -4.98
N ILE A 60 -6.91 5.81 -5.29
CA ILE A 60 -5.85 4.82 -5.30
C ILE A 60 -5.07 4.91 -6.60
N VAL A 61 -3.78 5.07 -6.49
CA VAL A 61 -2.85 5.13 -7.64
C VAL A 61 -2.21 3.78 -7.90
N LYS A 62 -1.81 3.09 -6.83
CA LYS A 62 -1.02 1.86 -6.93
C LYS A 62 -1.15 1.01 -5.67
N VAL A 63 -1.11 -0.30 -5.86
CA VAL A 63 -1.02 -1.31 -4.79
C VAL A 63 0.21 -2.16 -5.04
N SER A 64 0.97 -2.45 -4.02
CA SER A 64 2.18 -3.26 -4.12
C SER A 64 2.35 -4.17 -2.92
N ILE A 65 2.81 -5.39 -3.18
CA ILE A 65 3.25 -6.33 -2.13
C ILE A 65 4.77 -6.41 -2.01
N VAL A 66 5.47 -5.60 -2.78
CA VAL A 66 6.95 -5.52 -2.73
C VAL A 66 7.37 -4.86 -1.43
N PRO A 67 8.22 -5.52 -0.61
CA PRO A 67 8.69 -4.93 0.64
C PRO A 67 9.50 -3.66 0.40
N ARG A 68 9.19 -2.62 1.16
CA ARG A 68 9.90 -1.33 1.11
C ARG A 68 10.11 -0.77 2.51
N GLY A 69 11.20 -0.04 2.71
CA GLY A 69 11.52 0.53 4.00
C GLY A 69 11.80 -0.53 5.07
N LEU A 70 11.89 -0.13 6.34
CA LEU A 70 12.27 -1.02 7.44
C LEU A 70 11.13 -1.92 7.92
N SER A 71 9.89 -1.50 7.78
CA SER A 71 8.72 -2.18 8.36
C SER A 71 7.60 -2.46 7.36
N ALA A 72 7.65 -1.94 6.14
CA ALA A 72 6.59 -2.12 5.17
C ALA A 72 6.71 -3.48 4.47
N LEU A 73 5.67 -4.30 4.55
CA LEU A 73 5.53 -5.56 3.81
C LEU A 73 4.88 -5.37 2.44
N GLY A 74 4.13 -4.31 2.30
CA GLY A 74 3.44 -3.87 1.11
C GLY A 74 2.85 -2.50 1.37
N TYR A 75 2.24 -1.89 0.38
CA TYR A 75 1.54 -0.62 0.55
C TYR A 75 0.52 -0.36 -0.56
N ALA A 76 -0.46 0.46 -0.24
CA ALA A 76 -1.37 1.06 -1.20
C ALA A 76 -1.05 2.55 -1.30
N GLN A 77 -0.80 3.01 -2.52
CA GLN A 77 -0.54 4.42 -2.78
C GLN A 77 -1.84 5.13 -3.13
N HIS A 78 -2.10 6.18 -2.40
CA HIS A 78 -3.22 7.09 -2.64
C HIS A 78 -2.72 8.42 -3.18
N LEU A 79 -3.55 9.10 -3.95
CA LEU A 79 -3.32 10.48 -4.36
C LEU A 79 -4.04 11.39 -3.36
N PRO A 80 -3.33 12.07 -2.43
CA PRO A 80 -3.96 12.95 -1.46
C PRO A 80 -4.64 14.11 -2.18
N GLU A 81 -5.88 14.36 -1.84
CA GLU A 81 -6.54 15.62 -2.19
C GLU A 81 -6.16 16.69 -1.17
N GLU A 82 -5.89 17.91 -1.64
CA GLU A 82 -5.70 19.05 -0.75
C GLU A 82 -7.02 19.38 -0.05
N ARG A 83 -7.08 19.05 1.24
CA ARG A 83 -8.23 19.36 2.08
C ARG A 83 -7.74 19.83 3.44
N ASP A 84 -8.17 21.02 3.80
CA ASP A 84 -7.92 21.55 5.13
C ASP A 84 -8.93 21.03 6.17
N LEU A 85 -10.10 20.60 5.70
CA LEU A 85 -11.20 20.13 6.54
C LEU A 85 -11.76 18.81 6.01
N TYR A 86 -12.06 17.90 6.93
CA TYR A 86 -12.74 16.65 6.65
C TYR A 86 -14.12 16.63 7.28
N SER A 87 -15.14 16.26 6.52
CA SER A 87 -16.45 15.97 7.07
C SER A 87 -16.43 14.69 7.92
N GLU A 88 -17.40 14.53 8.80
CA GLU A 88 -17.56 13.30 9.58
C GLU A 88 -17.67 12.06 8.68
N ASP A 89 -18.42 12.17 7.59
CA ASP A 89 -18.55 11.07 6.63
C ASP A 89 -17.24 10.74 5.91
N ALA A 90 -16.44 11.76 5.57
CA ALA A 90 -15.11 11.54 5.00
C ALA A 90 -14.16 10.84 5.98
N LEU A 91 -14.22 11.19 7.26
CA LEU A 91 -13.45 10.51 8.30
C LEU A 91 -13.90 9.05 8.47
N LYS A 92 -15.19 8.79 8.46
CA LYS A 92 -15.74 7.42 8.50
C LYS A 92 -15.28 6.59 7.31
N ASP A 93 -15.32 7.15 6.12
CA ASP A 93 -14.86 6.46 4.90
C ASP A 93 -13.35 6.15 5.01
N ARG A 94 -12.54 7.07 5.47
CA ARG A 94 -11.10 6.84 5.69
C ARG A 94 -10.83 5.75 6.73
N MET A 95 -11.56 5.75 7.83
CA MET A 95 -11.46 4.70 8.84
C MET A 95 -11.87 3.33 8.28
N THR A 96 -12.94 3.30 7.50
CA THR A 96 -13.41 2.08 6.83
C THR A 96 -12.38 1.53 5.87
N ALA A 97 -11.78 2.38 5.04
CA ALA A 97 -10.70 1.98 4.13
C ALA A 97 -9.47 1.46 4.89
N ALA A 98 -9.12 2.09 6.01
CA ALA A 98 -8.02 1.65 6.86
C ALA A 98 -8.25 0.26 7.47
N LEU A 99 -9.48 -0.11 7.73
CA LEU A 99 -9.84 -1.45 8.23
C LEU A 99 -9.95 -2.51 7.13
N GLY A 100 -10.01 -2.08 5.87
CA GLY A 100 -10.23 -2.96 4.72
C GLY A 100 -9.21 -4.09 4.60
N GLY A 101 -7.96 -3.83 4.89
CA GLY A 101 -6.90 -4.84 4.86
C GLY A 101 -7.13 -5.96 5.86
N ARG A 102 -7.41 -5.63 7.10
CA ARG A 102 -7.70 -6.62 8.15
C ARG A 102 -8.97 -7.42 7.85
N MET A 103 -9.99 -6.75 7.34
CA MET A 103 -11.25 -7.45 6.99
C MET A 103 -11.06 -8.40 5.82
N ALA A 104 -10.25 -8.03 4.83
CA ALA A 104 -9.91 -8.93 3.73
C ALA A 104 -9.16 -10.18 4.22
N GLU A 105 -8.21 -10.03 5.12
CA GLU A 105 -7.53 -11.16 5.74
C GLU A 105 -8.53 -12.08 6.48
N LYS A 106 -9.43 -11.49 7.24
CA LYS A 106 -10.45 -12.24 7.98
C LYS A 106 -11.38 -13.02 7.07
N ILE A 107 -11.84 -12.42 5.99
CA ILE A 107 -12.77 -13.04 5.03
C ILE A 107 -12.05 -14.15 4.23
N ALA A 108 -10.86 -13.88 3.73
CA ALA A 108 -10.15 -14.79 2.84
C ALA A 108 -9.42 -15.91 3.57
N LEU A 109 -8.90 -15.66 4.76
CA LEU A 109 -8.01 -16.54 5.50
C LEU A 109 -8.62 -17.08 6.81
N GLY A 110 -9.79 -16.59 7.19
CA GLY A 110 -10.51 -17.00 8.42
C GLY A 110 -9.85 -16.56 9.72
N ARG A 111 -8.77 -15.77 9.65
CA ARG A 111 -8.03 -15.25 10.81
C ARG A 111 -7.85 -13.75 10.69
N GLY A 112 -7.93 -13.06 11.82
CA GLY A 112 -7.42 -11.70 11.91
C GLY A 112 -5.91 -11.76 12.14
N ASP A 113 -5.20 -10.85 11.57
CA ASP A 113 -3.78 -10.56 11.70
C ASP A 113 -2.82 -11.72 11.98
N HIS A 114 -2.10 -12.14 10.95
CA HIS A 114 -0.99 -13.08 11.05
C HIS A 114 0.34 -12.44 11.48
N ARG A 115 0.31 -11.21 11.94
CA ARG A 115 1.51 -10.49 12.38
C ARG A 115 1.92 -10.86 13.82
N GLY A 116 1.98 -12.13 14.08
CA GLY A 116 2.42 -12.66 15.34
C GLY A 116 1.29 -13.29 16.16
N PRO A 117 1.65 -14.15 17.14
CA PRO A 117 0.68 -14.74 18.04
C PRO A 117 -0.04 -13.63 18.79
N GLU A 118 -1.36 -13.76 18.91
CA GLU A 118 -2.09 -12.99 19.90
C GLU A 118 -1.36 -13.21 21.24
N ARG A 119 -0.69 -12.19 21.71
CA ARG A 119 -0.14 -12.25 23.05
C ARG A 119 -1.31 -12.19 24.01
N PRO A 120 -1.38 -13.12 24.94
CA PRO A 120 -2.40 -13.08 25.96
C PRO A 120 -2.36 -11.81 26.78
#